data_64e434239ec5a237dd5ab7631634bd0f
#
_entry.id   64e434239ec5a237dd5ab7631634bd0f
#
_cell.length_a   1.000
_cell.length_b   1.000
_cell.length_c   1.000
_cell.angle_alpha   90.00
_cell.angle_beta   90.00
_cell.angle_gamma   90.00
#
_symmetry.space_group_name_H-M   'P 1'
#
loop_
_entity.id
_entity.type
_entity.pdbx_description
1 polymer ?
#
loop_
_entity_poly.entity_id
_entity_poly.type
_entity_poly.pdbx_seq_one_letter_code
_entity_poly.pdbx_strand_id
1 'polypeptide(L)'
;MGMPVSASKHFTTKPSGGLTIEETPAAHQRASEGVLSSAKIRTVTSATFNEWVLKGNGPIVVEFMSYGCVHCRAIEPILQQVAEMRKSKEKIFRVNTAVERELSDSYQVQGTPTLIMFLQGREVGRSEGPPPTLESILAAVTQPFEL
;
A
#
# COMPACT_ATOMS: atom_id res chain seq x y z
N MET A 1 23.70 41.30 21.08
CA MET A 1 23.53 40.84 21.12
C MET A 1 23.08 40.01 21.19
N GLY A 2 23.03 39.88 20.97
CA GLY A 2 22.73 39.02 21.12
C GLY A 2 22.20 38.21 20.90
N MET A 3 22.23 37.96 20.87
CA MET A 3 21.88 37.20 20.73
C MET A 3 21.54 36.34 20.70
N PRO A 4 21.56 36.39 20.77
CA PRO A 4 21.28 35.51 20.72
C PRO A 4 20.77 34.67 20.59
N VAL A 5 20.89 34.68 20.63
CA VAL A 5 20.55 33.86 20.65
C VAL A 5 20.01 32.94 20.47
N SER A 6 20.05 32.82 20.35
CA SER A 6 19.65 32.00 20.34
C SER A 6 19.26 31.12 20.13
N ALA A 7 19.52 31.42 20.10
CA ALA A 7 19.27 30.59 20.04
C ALA A 7 18.99 29.74 19.91
N SER A 8 19.28 29.80 19.93
CA SER A 8 19.07 28.92 20.01
C SER A 8 18.77 28.01 19.84
N LYS A 9 19.15 28.15 19.80
CA LYS A 9 19.01 27.36 19.79
C LYS A 9 18.69 26.32 19.55
N HIS A 10 19.06 26.46 19.45
CA HIS A 10 18.82 25.56 19.40
C HIS A 10 18.45 24.62 19.14
N PHE A 11 18.66 24.81 19.18
CA PHE A 11 18.42 23.98 19.29
C PHE A 11 18.01 23.15 19.31
N THR A 12 18.28 23.52 19.41
CA THR A 12 18.02 22.69 19.77
C THR A 12 17.49 21.78 19.71
N THR A 13 17.81 22.15 19.70
CA THR A 13 17.42 21.26 19.94
C THR A 13 16.96 20.33 19.69
N LYS A 14 17.18 20.49 19.71
CA LYS A 14 16.86 19.61 19.80
C LYS A 14 16.50 18.89 19.76
N PRO A 15 16.84 19.22 19.86
CA PRO A 15 16.45 18.38 20.05
C PRO A 15 15.97 17.73 19.96
N SER A 16 16.28 18.03 19.99
CA SER A 16 15.91 17.28 20.27
C SER A 16 15.36 16.70 20.07
N GLY A 17 15.66 17.14 19.92
CA GLY A 17 15.21 16.36 20.18
C GLY A 17 14.61 15.89 19.71
N GLY A 18 14.82 16.23 19.58
CA GLY A 18 14.43 15.52 19.67
C GLY A 18 13.88 15.04 19.15
N LEU A 19 14.11 15.22 19.02
CA LEU A 19 13.81 14.57 18.97
C LEU A 19 13.12 13.93 18.67
N THR A 20 13.31 14.19 18.56
CA THR A 20 12.85 13.42 18.63
C THR A 20 12.10 12.71 18.41
N ILE A 21 12.26 13.02 18.29
CA ILE A 21 11.75 12.23 18.36
C ILE A 21 11.02 11.68 17.97
N GLU A 22 11.16 11.90 17.68
CA GLU A 22 10.79 11.22 17.60
C GLU A 22 10.14 10.50 17.32
N GLU A 23 10.20 10.64 17.24
CA GLU A 23 9.81 9.78 17.26
C GLU A 23 9.04 9.07 17.28
N THR A 24 9.04 9.22 17.27
CA THR A 24 8.51 8.34 17.48
C THR A 24 7.74 7.61 17.42
N PRO A 25 7.74 7.71 17.44
CA PRO A 25 7.19 6.76 17.48
C PRO A 25 6.69 6.05 17.04
N ALA A 26 7.02 6.26 16.93
CA ALA A 26 6.92 5.43 16.70
C ALA A 26 6.82 4.76 16.38
N ALA A 27 7.08 4.98 16.29
CA ALA A 27 7.28 4.24 16.25
C ALA A 27 6.94 3.56 16.17
N HIS A 28 7.13 3.67 16.24
CA HIS A 28 7.07 2.95 16.39
C HIS A 28 6.51 2.29 15.94
N GLN A 29 6.70 2.37 15.62
CA GLN A 29 6.57 1.78 15.32
C GLN A 29 6.72 1.14 14.91
N ARG A 30 7.29 1.02 14.91
CA ARG A 30 7.74 0.39 14.61
C ARG A 30 7.75 -0.58 14.57
N ALA A 31 7.81 -0.81 14.58
CA ALA A 31 7.89 -1.72 14.49
C ALA A 31 7.69 -2.38 14.10
N SER A 32 7.81 -2.42 13.96
CA SER A 32 7.62 -3.06 13.49
C SER A 32 7.73 -3.09 12.78
N GLU A 33 8.15 -2.70 12.49
CA GLU A 33 8.35 -2.67 11.72
C GLU A 33 8.96 -3.06 11.15
N GLY A 34 9.37 -3.23 11.54
CA GLY A 34 10.15 -3.67 11.13
C GLY A 34 10.14 -4.31 10.21
N VAL A 35 9.89 -4.62 10.27
CA VAL A 35 9.82 -4.98 9.34
C VAL A 35 9.49 -4.32 8.56
N LEU A 36 9.69 -3.59 8.63
CA LEU A 36 9.45 -2.95 7.81
C LEU A 36 10.18 -2.41 6.67
N SER A 37 11.19 -2.65 6.28
CA SER A 37 11.83 -2.40 5.03
C SER A 37 11.24 -3.20 3.91
N SER A 38 10.25 -3.96 4.22
CA SER A 38 9.55 -4.75 3.23
C SER A 38 8.76 -3.87 2.28
N ALA A 39 8.38 -4.40 1.15
CA ALA A 39 7.48 -3.74 0.23
C ALA A 39 6.17 -3.45 0.96
N LYS A 40 5.74 -2.21 0.91
CA LYS A 40 4.52 -1.81 1.57
C LYS A 40 3.41 -1.68 0.56
N ILE A 41 2.25 -2.21 0.94
CA ILE A 41 1.06 -2.04 0.13
C ILE A 41 0.46 -0.70 0.52
N ARG A 42 0.62 0.28 -0.36
CA ARG A 42 0.18 1.63 -0.08
C ARG A 42 -1.27 1.80 -0.47
N THR A 43 -1.97 2.63 0.29
CA THR A 43 -3.35 2.94 0.00
C THR A 43 -3.42 4.04 -1.03
N VAL A 44 -4.22 3.83 -2.09
CA VAL A 44 -4.50 4.86 -3.06
C VAL A 44 -5.94 5.29 -2.89
N THR A 45 -6.18 6.57 -3.18
CA THR A 45 -7.49 7.18 -3.09
C THR A 45 -7.89 7.63 -4.49
N SER A 46 -9.13 8.12 -4.61
CA SER A 46 -9.54 8.68 -5.90
C SER A 46 -8.65 9.83 -6.33
N ALA A 47 -8.04 10.55 -5.38
CA ALA A 47 -7.15 11.66 -5.71
C ALA A 47 -5.80 11.19 -6.27
N THR A 48 -5.34 9.99 -5.91
CA THR A 48 -4.02 9.52 -6.33
C THR A 48 -4.08 8.37 -7.34
N PHE A 49 -5.25 7.83 -7.59
CA PHE A 49 -5.39 6.64 -8.43
C PHE A 49 -4.88 6.89 -9.85
N ASN A 50 -5.26 8.03 -10.42
CA ASN A 50 -4.85 8.34 -11.78
C ASN A 50 -3.32 8.41 -11.88
N GLU A 51 -2.71 9.12 -10.95
CA GLU A 51 -1.27 9.34 -11.00
C GLU A 51 -0.48 8.07 -10.69
N TRP A 52 -0.90 7.32 -9.68
CA TRP A 52 -0.11 6.19 -9.19
C TRP A 52 -0.42 4.89 -9.92
N VAL A 53 -1.65 4.72 -10.39
CA VAL A 53 -2.06 3.47 -11.02
C VAL A 53 -2.15 3.62 -12.52
N LEU A 54 -2.97 4.57 -12.99
CA LEU A 54 -3.24 4.67 -14.41
C LEU A 54 -2.04 5.19 -15.20
N LYS A 55 -1.25 6.07 -14.58
CA LYS A 55 -0.04 6.60 -15.21
C LYS A 55 1.22 5.91 -14.72
N GLY A 56 1.07 4.88 -13.89
CA GLY A 56 2.22 4.16 -13.37
C GLY A 56 2.89 3.30 -14.41
N ASN A 57 4.14 2.98 -14.14
CA ASN A 57 4.94 2.15 -15.05
C ASN A 57 4.91 0.70 -14.61
N GLY A 58 4.86 -0.20 -15.60
CA GLY A 58 4.98 -1.62 -15.35
C GLY A 58 3.72 -2.23 -14.76
N PRO A 59 3.81 -3.50 -14.34
CA PRO A 59 2.67 -4.21 -13.77
C PRO A 59 2.25 -3.63 -12.42
N ILE A 60 0.97 -3.38 -12.27
CA ILE A 60 0.41 -2.80 -11.05
C ILE A 60 -0.82 -3.60 -10.64
N VAL A 61 -0.88 -3.96 -9.36
CA VAL A 61 -1.99 -4.70 -8.77
C VAL A 61 -2.69 -3.79 -7.78
N VAL A 62 -4.00 -3.73 -7.83
CA VAL A 62 -4.79 -2.97 -6.87
C VAL A 62 -5.74 -3.90 -6.16
N GLU A 63 -5.60 -3.98 -4.85
CA GLU A 63 -6.52 -4.75 -4.01
C GLU A 63 -7.65 -3.82 -3.56
N PHE A 64 -8.86 -4.13 -3.99
CA PHE A 64 -10.05 -3.45 -3.49
C PHE A 64 -10.52 -4.23 -2.26
N MET A 65 -10.51 -3.59 -1.12
CA MET A 65 -10.71 -4.25 0.16
C MET A 65 -11.47 -3.36 1.12
N SER A 66 -11.83 -3.91 2.27
CA SER A 66 -12.29 -3.11 3.40
C SER A 66 -11.77 -3.74 4.67
N TYR A 67 -11.61 -2.91 5.70
CA TYR A 67 -11.03 -3.41 6.95
C TYR A 67 -11.99 -4.28 7.75
N GLY A 68 -13.30 -4.19 7.45
CA GLY A 68 -14.27 -5.07 8.08
C GLY A 68 -14.47 -6.40 7.39
N CYS A 69 -13.77 -6.63 6.29
CA CYS A 69 -13.95 -7.82 5.47
C CYS A 69 -13.11 -8.97 5.99
N VAL A 70 -13.75 -10.06 6.41
CA VAL A 70 -13.04 -11.21 6.97
C VAL A 70 -12.11 -11.84 5.95
N HIS A 71 -12.59 -12.01 4.72
CA HIS A 71 -11.79 -12.62 3.66
C HIS A 71 -10.57 -11.75 3.33
N CYS A 72 -10.74 -10.42 3.37
CA CYS A 72 -9.62 -9.51 3.14
C CYS A 72 -8.54 -9.70 4.21
N ARG A 73 -8.96 -9.87 5.46
CA ARG A 73 -8.00 -10.09 6.54
C ARG A 73 -7.31 -11.44 6.40
N ALA A 74 -8.01 -12.44 5.86
CA ALA A 74 -7.41 -13.76 5.66
C ALA A 74 -6.30 -13.72 4.63
N ILE A 75 -6.42 -12.90 3.57
CA ILE A 75 -5.37 -12.85 2.55
C ILE A 75 -4.28 -11.83 2.89
N GLU A 76 -4.49 -10.97 3.89
CA GLU A 76 -3.55 -9.87 4.14
C GLU A 76 -2.12 -10.33 4.37
N PRO A 77 -1.83 -11.29 5.27
CA PRO A 77 -0.44 -11.71 5.47
C PRO A 77 0.16 -12.35 4.23
N ILE A 78 -0.67 -13.04 3.43
CA ILE A 78 -0.19 -13.66 2.20
C ILE A 78 0.11 -12.58 1.16
N LEU A 79 -0.77 -11.59 1.05
CA LEU A 79 -0.57 -10.51 0.09
C LEU A 79 0.68 -9.71 0.44
N GLN A 80 0.95 -9.49 1.74
CA GLN A 80 2.18 -8.84 2.17
C GLN A 80 3.40 -9.65 1.76
N GLN A 81 3.32 -10.97 1.92
CA GLN A 81 4.41 -11.85 1.53
C GLN A 81 4.66 -11.78 0.02
N VAL A 82 3.59 -11.81 -0.77
CA VAL A 82 3.70 -11.71 -2.22
C VAL A 82 4.24 -10.35 -2.62
N ALA A 83 3.79 -9.27 -1.96
CA ALA A 83 4.31 -7.94 -2.25
C ALA A 83 5.83 -7.90 -2.04
N GLU A 84 6.31 -8.54 -0.99
CA GLU A 84 7.75 -8.58 -0.75
C GLU A 84 8.47 -9.42 -1.80
N MET A 85 7.93 -10.58 -2.13
CA MET A 85 8.53 -11.47 -3.11
C MET A 85 8.59 -10.85 -4.50
N ARG A 86 7.62 -10.00 -4.84
CA ARG A 86 7.49 -9.46 -6.18
C ARG A 86 7.81 -7.98 -6.27
N LYS A 87 8.43 -7.40 -5.26
CA LYS A 87 8.60 -5.94 -5.18
C LYS A 87 9.39 -5.35 -6.33
N SER A 88 10.22 -6.14 -7.01
CA SER A 88 10.98 -5.66 -8.15
C SER A 88 10.23 -5.87 -9.47
N LYS A 89 9.07 -6.50 -9.43
CA LYS A 89 8.31 -6.84 -10.64
C LYS A 89 6.95 -6.15 -10.66
N GLU A 90 6.12 -6.38 -9.65
CA GLU A 90 4.80 -5.77 -9.58
C GLU A 90 4.69 -4.85 -8.38
N LYS A 91 4.03 -3.72 -8.57
CA LYS A 91 3.65 -2.86 -7.45
C LYS A 91 2.25 -3.24 -7.02
N ILE A 92 2.03 -3.26 -5.71
CA ILE A 92 0.71 -3.59 -5.17
C ILE A 92 0.21 -2.42 -4.35
N PHE A 93 -0.98 -1.95 -4.69
CA PHE A 93 -1.68 -0.90 -3.97
C PHE A 93 -2.99 -1.44 -3.44
N ARG A 94 -3.62 -0.69 -2.55
CA ARG A 94 -4.94 -1.05 -2.07
C ARG A 94 -5.87 0.15 -2.10
N VAL A 95 -7.15 -0.14 -2.29
CA VAL A 95 -8.23 0.83 -2.25
C VAL A 95 -9.21 0.36 -1.19
N ASN A 96 -9.56 1.25 -0.27
CA ASN A 96 -10.57 0.96 0.74
C ASN A 96 -11.94 1.26 0.15
N THR A 97 -12.70 0.22 -0.17
CA THR A 97 -13.99 0.39 -0.84
C THR A 97 -15.01 1.09 0.03
N ALA A 98 -14.85 1.03 1.34
CA ALA A 98 -15.78 1.72 2.25
C ALA A 98 -15.63 3.23 2.15
N VAL A 99 -14.46 3.71 1.72
CA VAL A 99 -14.18 5.14 1.58
C VAL A 99 -14.28 5.56 0.11
N GLU A 100 -13.70 4.78 -0.79
CA GLU A 100 -13.61 5.14 -2.21
C GLU A 100 -14.72 4.45 -2.99
N ARG A 101 -15.96 4.85 -2.71
CA ARG A 101 -17.11 4.15 -3.27
C ARG A 101 -17.26 4.38 -4.77
N GLU A 102 -17.10 5.62 -5.21
CA GLU A 102 -17.21 5.91 -6.63
C GLU A 102 -16.14 5.23 -7.45
N LEU A 103 -14.91 5.22 -6.93
CA LEU A 103 -13.81 4.57 -7.61
C LEU A 103 -14.10 3.07 -7.73
N SER A 104 -14.56 2.46 -6.64
CA SER A 104 -14.86 1.04 -6.63
C SER A 104 -16.00 0.71 -7.60
N ASP A 105 -17.03 1.56 -7.65
CA ASP A 105 -18.15 1.36 -8.54
C ASP A 105 -17.72 1.49 -10.00
N SER A 106 -16.80 2.42 -10.28
CA SER A 106 -16.34 2.64 -11.66
C SER A 106 -15.61 1.42 -12.21
N TYR A 107 -15.03 0.59 -11.35
CA TYR A 107 -14.42 -0.66 -11.77
C TYR A 107 -15.30 -1.87 -11.51
N GLN A 108 -16.57 -1.62 -11.14
CA GLN A 108 -17.56 -2.68 -10.95
C GLN A 108 -17.12 -3.70 -9.92
N VAL A 109 -16.52 -3.21 -8.84
CA VAL A 109 -16.12 -4.06 -7.73
C VAL A 109 -17.36 -4.34 -6.90
N GLN A 110 -17.79 -5.59 -6.87
CA GLN A 110 -19.02 -5.98 -6.19
C GLN A 110 -18.79 -6.70 -4.88
N GLY A 111 -17.56 -7.13 -4.64
CA GLY A 111 -17.22 -7.80 -3.39
C GLY A 111 -15.76 -7.62 -3.09
N THR A 112 -15.38 -7.91 -1.86
CA THR A 112 -14.00 -7.78 -1.42
C THR A 112 -13.50 -9.11 -0.86
N PRO A 113 -12.23 -9.42 -1.03
CA PRO A 113 -11.25 -8.67 -1.81
C PRO A 113 -11.41 -8.91 -3.31
N THR A 114 -11.10 -7.89 -4.10
CA THR A 114 -10.98 -8.03 -5.54
C THR A 114 -9.63 -7.48 -5.93
N LEU A 115 -8.83 -8.28 -6.62
CA LEU A 115 -7.53 -7.85 -7.12
C LEU A 115 -7.71 -7.51 -8.60
N ILE A 116 -7.33 -6.29 -8.99
CA ILE A 116 -7.38 -5.90 -10.40
C ILE A 116 -5.97 -5.57 -10.84
N MET A 117 -5.56 -6.15 -11.96
CA MET A 117 -4.23 -5.97 -12.49
C MET A 117 -4.27 -4.98 -13.65
N PHE A 118 -3.34 -4.02 -13.62
CA PHE A 118 -3.26 -2.94 -14.59
C PHE A 118 -1.91 -2.96 -15.27
N LEU A 119 -1.89 -2.68 -16.56
CA LEU A 119 -0.67 -2.48 -17.32
C LEU A 119 -0.89 -1.30 -18.24
N GLN A 120 -0.05 -0.28 -18.07
CA GLN A 120 -0.14 0.94 -18.88
C GLN A 120 -1.54 1.54 -18.83
N GLY A 121 -2.12 1.59 -17.64
CA GLY A 121 -3.40 2.20 -17.40
C GLY A 121 -4.62 1.38 -17.78
N ARG A 122 -4.42 0.12 -18.19
CA ARG A 122 -5.52 -0.72 -18.66
C ARG A 122 -5.64 -1.94 -17.78
N GLU A 123 -6.85 -2.31 -17.47
CA GLU A 123 -7.11 -3.55 -16.75
C GLU A 123 -6.78 -4.74 -17.63
N VAL A 124 -5.85 -5.59 -17.17
CA VAL A 124 -5.47 -6.79 -17.93
C VAL A 124 -5.94 -8.07 -17.26
N GLY A 125 -6.50 -7.97 -16.07
CA GLY A 125 -7.07 -9.14 -15.42
C GLY A 125 -7.61 -8.77 -14.05
N ARG A 126 -8.37 -9.69 -13.46
CA ARG A 126 -8.85 -9.50 -12.09
C ARG A 126 -9.09 -10.86 -11.44
N SER A 127 -9.06 -10.86 -10.14
CA SER A 127 -9.33 -12.03 -9.33
C SER A 127 -10.27 -11.63 -8.22
N GLU A 128 -11.46 -12.19 -8.23
CA GLU A 128 -12.51 -11.86 -7.26
C GLU A 128 -12.52 -12.92 -6.18
N GLY A 129 -12.24 -12.50 -4.93
CA GLY A 129 -12.27 -13.40 -3.80
C GLY A 129 -11.30 -14.55 -3.91
N PRO A 130 -10.02 -14.30 -4.21
CA PRO A 130 -9.09 -15.43 -4.38
C PRO A 130 -8.93 -16.22 -3.09
N PRO A 131 -8.68 -17.52 -3.19
CA PRO A 131 -8.43 -18.31 -1.99
C PRO A 131 -7.22 -17.80 -1.22
N PRO A 132 -7.23 -17.91 0.11
CA PRO A 132 -6.12 -17.37 0.93
C PRO A 132 -4.94 -18.35 0.97
N THR A 133 -4.35 -18.62 -0.18
CA THR A 133 -3.15 -19.45 -0.27
C THR A 133 -2.09 -18.66 -1.04
N LEU A 134 -0.83 -18.94 -0.71
CA LEU A 134 0.28 -18.29 -1.40
C LEU A 134 0.21 -18.53 -2.89
N GLU A 135 -0.08 -19.77 -3.27
CA GLU A 135 -0.14 -20.15 -4.67
C GLU A 135 -1.21 -19.37 -5.43
N SER A 136 -2.41 -19.25 -4.84
CA SER A 136 -3.52 -18.55 -5.51
C SER A 136 -3.23 -17.06 -5.65
N ILE A 137 -2.72 -16.45 -4.59
CA ILE A 137 -2.45 -15.02 -4.63
C ILE A 137 -1.30 -14.71 -5.58
N LEU A 138 -0.24 -15.54 -5.54
CA LEU A 138 0.90 -15.35 -6.44
C LEU A 138 0.46 -15.48 -7.89
N ALA A 139 -0.36 -16.49 -8.20
CA ALA A 139 -0.86 -16.66 -9.56
C ALA A 139 -1.71 -15.48 -9.99
N ALA A 140 -2.57 -14.99 -9.09
CA ALA A 140 -3.46 -13.87 -9.43
C ALA A 140 -2.68 -12.62 -9.81
N VAL A 141 -1.57 -12.34 -9.12
CA VAL A 141 -0.84 -11.09 -9.35
C VAL A 141 0.23 -11.22 -10.44
N THR A 142 0.49 -12.42 -10.94
CA THR A 142 1.53 -12.59 -11.97
C THR A 142 0.97 -13.00 -13.33
N GLN A 143 0.00 -13.92 -13.35
CA GLN A 143 -0.46 -14.51 -14.61
C GLN A 143 -1.03 -13.50 -15.61
N PRO A 144 -1.81 -12.48 -15.18
CA PRO A 144 -2.34 -11.52 -16.16
C PRO A 144 -1.26 -10.75 -16.90
N PHE A 145 -0.04 -10.71 -16.36
CA PHE A 145 1.07 -9.99 -16.98
C PHE A 145 1.95 -10.90 -17.83
N GLU A 146 1.69 -12.19 -17.81
CA GLU A 146 2.46 -13.16 -18.61
C GLU A 146 1.75 -13.36 -19.94
N LEU A 147 2.25 -12.71 -20.97
CA LEU A 147 1.64 -12.78 -22.31
C LEU A 147 2.49 -13.52 -23.31
#